data_4e94099428d53aa00e27a1e310c0f015
#
_entry.id   4e94099428d53aa00e27a1e310c0f015
#
_cell.length_a   1.000
_cell.length_b   1.000
_cell.length_c   1.000
_cell.angle_alpha   90.00
_cell.angle_beta   90.00
_cell.angle_gamma   90.00
#
_symmetry.space_group_name_H-M   'P 1'
#
loop_
_entity.id
_entity.type
_entity.pdbx_description
1 polymer ?
#
loop_
_entity_poly.entity_id
_entity_poly.type
_entity_poly.pdbx_seq_one_letter_code
_entity_poly.pdbx_strand_id
1 'polypeptide(L)'
;MAKEKFDRSKPHVNVGTIGHVDHGKTTLTAAITMVLAKKGLSEIRDFDSIDNAPEEKERGITINTAHVEYQTSKRHYAHVDCPGHADYIKNMVTGAAQMDGAILVVAADDGPMPQTREHILLAHQVNVPTVLVFMNKVDLVDDLELLDLVEMEVRDLLNFYKFDGDNAPVIRGSALGAMHGEAKWEEKVMELMDAVDSYIPIPPRENEKPFLMPVEDVFSITGRGTVATGRIETGVVNTGDELELIGLAATKRKSVCTGVEMFRKILDRGEAGDNVGLLLRGVDKKEIKRGMVLAKPGSITPHTKIKAEVYVLKKEEGGRHTPFHNKYRPQFYVRTLDITGEITLPEGTEMVMPGDNVTITIDLIYPVAINVGLRFAIREGGRTVGAGQVTQILE
;
A
#
# COMPACT_ATOMS: atom_id res chain seq x y z
N MET A 1 -20.56 -20.63 15.83
CA MET A 1 -20.38 -21.28 14.51
C MET A 1 -18.87 -21.43 14.27
N ALA A 2 -18.42 -22.57 13.72
CA ALA A 2 -17.02 -22.72 13.31
C ALA A 2 -16.74 -21.72 12.17
N LYS A 3 -15.59 -21.02 12.22
CA LYS A 3 -15.18 -20.15 11.12
C LYS A 3 -14.89 -20.97 9.88
N GLU A 4 -15.20 -20.42 8.73
CA GLU A 4 -14.89 -21.01 7.42
C GLU A 4 -13.39 -21.08 7.21
N LYS A 5 -12.93 -22.09 6.49
CA LYS A 5 -11.53 -22.24 6.09
C LYS A 5 -11.31 -21.53 4.76
N PHE A 6 -10.19 -20.80 4.64
CA PHE A 6 -9.81 -20.13 3.41
C PHE A 6 -9.45 -21.14 2.32
N ASP A 7 -9.97 -20.95 1.10
CA ASP A 7 -9.68 -21.79 -0.06
C ASP A 7 -8.52 -21.18 -0.88
N ARG A 8 -7.44 -21.95 -1.02
CA ARG A 8 -6.23 -21.58 -1.79
C ARG A 8 -6.21 -22.17 -3.21
N SER A 9 -7.34 -22.57 -3.76
CA SER A 9 -7.42 -23.15 -5.11
C SER A 9 -7.02 -22.17 -6.22
N LYS A 10 -7.14 -20.85 -5.96
CA LYS A 10 -6.77 -19.78 -6.89
C LYS A 10 -5.54 -19.02 -6.40
N PRO A 11 -4.67 -18.53 -7.34
CA PRO A 11 -3.60 -17.61 -6.97
C PRO A 11 -4.14 -16.37 -6.27
N HIS A 12 -3.49 -15.96 -5.19
CA HIS A 12 -3.82 -14.76 -4.44
C HIS A 12 -3.00 -13.58 -4.93
N VAL A 13 -3.65 -12.43 -5.18
CA VAL A 13 -3.04 -11.19 -5.65
C VAL A 13 -3.61 -10.01 -4.85
N ASN A 14 -2.73 -9.11 -4.43
CA ASN A 14 -3.13 -7.87 -3.77
C ASN A 14 -3.20 -6.75 -4.80
N VAL A 15 -4.36 -6.17 -4.97
CA VAL A 15 -4.57 -4.98 -5.82
C VAL A 15 -5.08 -3.84 -4.96
N GLY A 16 -5.03 -2.62 -5.46
CA GLY A 16 -5.67 -1.53 -4.74
C GLY A 16 -5.93 -0.33 -5.63
N THR A 17 -6.81 0.54 -5.15
CA THR A 17 -7.16 1.80 -5.80
C THR A 17 -6.32 2.94 -5.27
N ILE A 18 -5.70 3.71 -6.18
CA ILE A 18 -4.96 4.93 -5.91
C ILE A 18 -5.49 6.07 -6.80
N GLY A 19 -5.24 7.32 -6.45
CA GLY A 19 -5.67 8.48 -7.22
C GLY A 19 -6.20 9.60 -6.32
N HIS A 20 -6.60 10.70 -6.93
CA HIS A 20 -7.04 11.91 -6.23
C HIS A 20 -8.29 11.68 -5.35
N VAL A 21 -8.52 12.57 -4.36
CA VAL A 21 -9.78 12.64 -3.62
C VAL A 21 -10.92 12.89 -4.61
N ASP A 22 -12.12 12.37 -4.36
CA ASP A 22 -13.33 12.54 -5.16
C ASP A 22 -13.29 11.98 -6.61
N HIS A 23 -12.21 11.31 -7.03
CA HIS A 23 -12.15 10.60 -8.30
C HIS A 23 -12.93 9.27 -8.30
N GLY A 24 -13.48 8.84 -7.14
CA GLY A 24 -14.39 7.71 -7.03
C GLY A 24 -13.70 6.36 -6.80
N LYS A 25 -12.57 6.32 -6.08
CA LYS A 25 -11.85 5.07 -5.71
C LYS A 25 -12.73 4.11 -4.93
N THR A 26 -13.30 4.56 -3.82
CA THR A 26 -14.18 3.75 -2.96
C THR A 26 -15.47 3.37 -3.69
N THR A 27 -16.00 4.27 -4.53
CA THR A 27 -17.14 3.97 -5.41
C THR A 27 -16.82 2.85 -6.39
N LEU A 28 -15.62 2.86 -6.99
CA LEU A 28 -15.16 1.79 -7.88
C LEU A 28 -15.00 0.47 -7.13
N THR A 29 -14.41 0.51 -5.93
CA THR A 29 -14.25 -0.67 -5.07
C THR A 29 -15.61 -1.29 -4.76
N ALA A 30 -16.61 -0.48 -4.39
CA ALA A 30 -17.98 -0.93 -4.17
C ALA A 30 -18.62 -1.50 -5.45
N ALA A 31 -18.46 -0.83 -6.60
CA ALA A 31 -18.97 -1.29 -7.89
C ALA A 31 -18.38 -2.66 -8.29
N ILE A 32 -17.08 -2.87 -8.09
CA ILE A 32 -16.41 -4.17 -8.35
C ILE A 32 -17.08 -5.27 -7.52
N THR A 33 -17.25 -5.06 -6.22
CA THR A 33 -17.86 -6.09 -5.36
C THR A 33 -19.31 -6.39 -5.75
N MET A 34 -20.07 -5.36 -6.11
CA MET A 34 -21.46 -5.51 -6.52
C MET A 34 -21.60 -6.27 -7.85
N VAL A 35 -20.81 -5.91 -8.86
CA VAL A 35 -20.82 -6.57 -10.17
C VAL A 35 -20.39 -8.03 -10.06
N LEU A 36 -19.33 -8.31 -9.29
CA LEU A 36 -18.83 -9.67 -9.06
C LEU A 36 -19.81 -10.49 -8.21
N ALA A 37 -20.51 -9.87 -7.25
CA ALA A 37 -21.52 -10.56 -6.42
C ALA A 37 -22.69 -11.09 -7.27
N LYS A 38 -23.10 -10.41 -8.33
CA LYS A 38 -24.10 -10.92 -9.30
C LYS A 38 -23.70 -12.24 -9.93
N LYS A 39 -22.39 -12.54 -9.95
CA LYS A 39 -21.82 -13.80 -10.48
C LYS A 39 -21.44 -14.78 -9.37
N GLY A 40 -21.74 -14.48 -8.10
CA GLY A 40 -21.35 -15.31 -6.95
C GLY A 40 -19.86 -15.30 -6.65
N LEU A 41 -19.13 -14.25 -7.07
CA LEU A 41 -17.67 -14.14 -6.98
C LEU A 41 -17.21 -13.15 -5.88
N SER A 42 -18.13 -12.51 -5.19
CA SER A 42 -17.88 -11.59 -4.07
C SER A 42 -19.08 -11.53 -3.12
N GLU A 43 -18.84 -11.04 -1.91
CA GLU A 43 -19.89 -10.45 -1.08
C GLU A 43 -20.06 -8.97 -1.48
N ILE A 44 -21.30 -8.47 -1.46
CA ILE A 44 -21.54 -7.05 -1.72
C ILE A 44 -20.98 -6.23 -0.57
N ARG A 45 -20.17 -5.24 -0.92
CA ARG A 45 -19.70 -4.18 -0.03
C ARG A 45 -20.15 -2.85 -0.59
N ASP A 46 -21.05 -2.19 0.12
CA ASP A 46 -21.47 -0.84 -0.20
C ASP A 46 -20.44 0.19 0.30
N PHE A 47 -20.56 1.41 -0.18
CA PHE A 47 -19.68 2.53 0.18
C PHE A 47 -19.54 2.70 1.70
N ASP A 48 -20.67 2.70 2.42
CA ASP A 48 -20.72 2.90 3.88
C ASP A 48 -20.12 1.75 4.68
N SER A 49 -19.97 0.57 4.09
CA SER A 49 -19.31 -0.59 4.71
C SER A 49 -17.81 -0.63 4.45
N ILE A 50 -17.34 0.08 3.41
CA ILE A 50 -15.92 0.27 3.11
C ILE A 50 -15.39 1.42 3.96
N ASP A 51 -15.94 2.62 3.82
CA ASP A 51 -15.66 3.80 4.63
C ASP A 51 -16.52 3.80 5.90
N ASN A 52 -16.06 3.06 6.90
CA ASN A 52 -16.93 2.67 8.00
C ASN A 52 -16.64 3.48 9.31
N ALA A 53 -15.50 4.18 9.40
CA ALA A 53 -15.19 5.03 10.54
C ALA A 53 -16.14 6.25 10.64
N PRO A 54 -16.54 6.67 11.86
CA PRO A 54 -17.42 7.83 12.01
C PRO A 54 -16.94 9.10 11.32
N GLU A 55 -15.61 9.36 11.36
CA GLU A 55 -15.00 10.50 10.71
C GLU A 55 -15.01 10.41 9.17
N GLU A 56 -14.91 9.20 8.61
CA GLU A 56 -15.01 8.96 7.17
C GLU A 56 -16.40 9.29 6.67
N LYS A 57 -17.45 8.85 7.41
CA LYS A 57 -18.84 9.12 7.09
C LYS A 57 -19.21 10.60 7.23
N GLU A 58 -18.68 11.27 8.25
CA GLU A 58 -18.91 12.71 8.47
C GLU A 58 -18.29 13.57 7.38
N ARG A 59 -17.08 13.21 6.94
CA ARG A 59 -16.31 13.99 5.95
C ARG A 59 -16.54 13.54 4.51
N GLY A 60 -17.11 12.35 4.29
CA GLY A 60 -17.30 11.76 2.96
C GLY A 60 -15.99 11.40 2.24
N ILE A 61 -14.91 11.15 2.99
CA ILE A 61 -13.58 10.82 2.45
C ILE A 61 -12.99 9.60 3.18
N THR A 62 -12.28 8.76 2.45
CA THR A 62 -11.53 7.64 3.02
C THR A 62 -10.33 8.16 3.82
N ILE A 63 -10.21 7.74 5.06
CA ILE A 63 -9.11 8.10 5.98
C ILE A 63 -8.15 6.92 6.16
N ASN A 64 -8.70 5.74 6.45
CA ASN A 64 -7.94 4.52 6.66
C ASN A 64 -7.98 3.64 5.40
N THR A 65 -6.97 2.80 5.24
CA THR A 65 -7.03 1.76 4.21
C THR A 65 -8.10 0.74 4.55
N ALA A 66 -8.98 0.45 3.60
CA ALA A 66 -9.97 -0.61 3.73
C ALA A 66 -9.54 -1.83 2.90
N HIS A 67 -9.77 -3.03 3.46
CA HIS A 67 -9.46 -4.28 2.78
C HIS A 67 -10.75 -5.00 2.40
N VAL A 68 -10.91 -5.27 1.12
CA VAL A 68 -12.08 -5.95 0.54
C VAL A 68 -11.65 -7.22 -0.17
N GLU A 69 -12.41 -8.29 -0.02
CA GLU A 69 -12.17 -9.59 -0.66
C GLU A 69 -13.10 -9.79 -1.84
N TYR A 70 -12.59 -10.24 -2.96
CA TYR A 70 -13.36 -10.74 -4.08
C TYR A 70 -12.53 -11.71 -4.94
N GLN A 71 -13.16 -12.34 -5.92
CA GLN A 71 -12.47 -13.23 -6.84
C GLN A 71 -13.00 -13.10 -8.26
N THR A 72 -12.17 -13.50 -9.22
CA THR A 72 -12.59 -13.77 -10.60
C THR A 72 -12.64 -15.29 -10.82
N SER A 73 -12.90 -15.73 -12.04
CA SER A 73 -12.74 -17.14 -12.38
C SER A 73 -11.30 -17.64 -12.26
N LYS A 74 -10.30 -16.73 -12.36
CA LYS A 74 -8.88 -17.05 -12.44
C LYS A 74 -8.13 -16.83 -11.13
N ARG A 75 -8.50 -15.81 -10.33
CA ARG A 75 -7.72 -15.35 -9.19
C ARG A 75 -8.59 -14.95 -8.00
N HIS A 76 -7.98 -14.99 -6.84
CA HIS A 76 -8.50 -14.42 -5.60
C HIS A 76 -7.79 -13.09 -5.33
N TYR A 77 -8.52 -12.06 -4.91
CA TYR A 77 -8.00 -10.72 -4.68
C TYR A 77 -8.25 -10.22 -3.26
N ALA A 78 -7.20 -9.67 -2.66
CA ALA A 78 -7.32 -8.68 -1.60
C ALA A 78 -7.23 -7.29 -2.23
N HIS A 79 -8.27 -6.50 -2.09
CA HIS A 79 -8.32 -5.13 -2.60
C HIS A 79 -8.11 -4.14 -1.48
N VAL A 80 -7.11 -3.29 -1.63
CA VAL A 80 -6.76 -2.22 -0.68
C VAL A 80 -7.31 -0.90 -1.21
N ASP A 81 -8.37 -0.40 -0.62
CA ASP A 81 -8.87 0.94 -0.94
C ASP A 81 -8.07 1.99 -0.18
N CYS A 82 -7.36 2.87 -0.91
CA CYS A 82 -6.47 3.86 -0.33
C CYS A 82 -7.12 5.23 -0.22
N PRO A 83 -6.83 5.99 0.87
CA PRO A 83 -7.27 7.37 0.98
C PRO A 83 -6.69 8.23 -0.15
N GLY A 84 -7.48 9.21 -0.62
CA GLY A 84 -7.07 10.14 -1.66
C GLY A 84 -6.49 11.46 -1.15
N HIS A 85 -6.85 11.85 0.07
CA HIS A 85 -6.51 13.16 0.63
C HIS A 85 -5.06 13.23 1.12
N ALA A 86 -4.37 14.35 0.89
CA ALA A 86 -2.96 14.56 1.25
C ALA A 86 -2.66 14.36 2.75
N ASP A 87 -3.59 14.66 3.64
CA ASP A 87 -3.40 14.48 5.08
C ASP A 87 -3.24 12.99 5.49
N TYR A 88 -3.76 12.07 4.67
CA TYR A 88 -3.75 10.62 4.94
C TYR A 88 -2.75 9.85 4.10
N ILE A 89 -1.79 10.55 3.50
CA ILE A 89 -0.76 9.95 2.63
C ILE A 89 0.03 8.83 3.32
N LYS A 90 0.18 8.88 4.63
CA LYS A 90 0.77 7.80 5.43
C LYS A 90 0.01 6.48 5.26
N ASN A 91 -1.30 6.53 5.31
CA ASN A 91 -2.15 5.35 5.13
C ASN A 91 -2.11 4.89 3.68
N MET A 92 -2.10 5.83 2.73
CA MET A 92 -1.91 5.54 1.30
C MET A 92 -0.60 4.80 1.05
N VAL A 93 0.53 5.30 1.56
CA VAL A 93 1.86 4.65 1.40
C VAL A 93 1.86 3.23 1.99
N THR A 94 1.27 3.07 3.17
CA THR A 94 1.16 1.76 3.82
C THR A 94 0.30 0.79 2.99
N GLY A 95 -0.82 1.26 2.47
CA GLY A 95 -1.69 0.46 1.59
C GLY A 95 -0.98 0.10 0.28
N ALA A 96 -0.36 1.07 -0.38
CA ALA A 96 0.36 0.86 -1.63
C ALA A 96 1.51 -0.15 -1.49
N ALA A 97 2.22 -0.16 -0.37
CA ALA A 97 3.29 -1.13 -0.10
C ALA A 97 2.81 -2.59 -0.03
N GLN A 98 1.50 -2.80 0.11
CA GLN A 98 0.89 -4.13 0.13
C GLN A 98 0.47 -4.62 -1.26
N MET A 99 0.45 -3.76 -2.28
CA MET A 99 -0.10 -4.07 -3.59
C MET A 99 0.90 -4.83 -4.48
N ASP A 100 0.39 -5.78 -5.23
CA ASP A 100 1.06 -6.47 -6.32
C ASP A 100 0.76 -5.79 -7.68
N GLY A 101 -0.19 -4.86 -7.69
CA GLY A 101 -0.54 -3.98 -8.79
C GLY A 101 -1.57 -2.95 -8.34
N ALA A 102 -1.61 -1.78 -8.98
CA ALA A 102 -2.54 -0.71 -8.63
C ALA A 102 -3.50 -0.36 -9.77
N ILE A 103 -4.71 0.04 -9.40
CA ILE A 103 -5.70 0.66 -10.28
C ILE A 103 -5.67 2.16 -10.00
N LEU A 104 -5.15 2.92 -10.95
CA LEU A 104 -5.18 4.38 -10.89
C LEU A 104 -6.56 4.86 -11.33
N VAL A 105 -7.27 5.51 -10.42
CA VAL A 105 -8.60 6.08 -10.71
C VAL A 105 -8.46 7.56 -11.00
N VAL A 106 -8.84 7.97 -12.21
CA VAL A 106 -8.83 9.36 -12.66
C VAL A 106 -10.22 9.72 -13.15
N ALA A 107 -10.79 10.82 -12.64
CA ALA A 107 -12.06 11.32 -13.12
C ALA A 107 -11.87 12.00 -14.50
N ALA A 108 -12.72 11.67 -15.46
CA ALA A 108 -12.60 12.15 -16.83
C ALA A 108 -12.87 13.65 -16.96
N ASP A 109 -13.69 14.20 -16.06
CA ASP A 109 -14.05 15.63 -15.99
C ASP A 109 -12.94 16.50 -15.38
N ASP A 110 -12.07 15.93 -14.53
CA ASP A 110 -11.00 16.66 -13.83
C ASP A 110 -9.60 16.38 -14.43
N GLY A 111 -9.38 15.20 -15.01
CA GLY A 111 -8.05 14.77 -15.42
C GLY A 111 -7.10 14.46 -14.25
N PRO A 112 -5.78 14.33 -14.52
CA PRO A 112 -4.77 14.08 -13.48
C PRO A 112 -4.57 15.30 -12.57
N MET A 113 -4.91 15.13 -11.29
CA MET A 113 -4.83 16.15 -10.24
C MET A 113 -3.52 16.01 -9.41
N PRO A 114 -3.17 16.95 -8.53
CA PRO A 114 -1.91 16.89 -7.76
C PRO A 114 -1.68 15.61 -6.98
N GLN A 115 -2.71 15.07 -6.30
CA GLN A 115 -2.55 13.80 -5.57
C GLN A 115 -2.44 12.61 -6.53
N THR A 116 -2.97 12.68 -7.76
CA THR A 116 -2.75 11.65 -8.78
C THR A 116 -1.25 11.48 -9.02
N ARG A 117 -0.53 12.59 -9.22
CA ARG A 117 0.93 12.61 -9.41
C ARG A 117 1.68 12.06 -8.19
N GLU A 118 1.30 12.50 -6.99
CA GLU A 118 1.92 12.05 -5.74
C GLU A 118 1.69 10.54 -5.52
N HIS A 119 0.48 10.03 -5.80
CA HIS A 119 0.17 8.62 -5.62
C HIS A 119 0.95 7.72 -6.59
N ILE A 120 1.12 8.13 -7.85
CA ILE A 120 1.93 7.37 -8.82
C ILE A 120 3.39 7.36 -8.37
N LEU A 121 3.94 8.51 -7.96
CA LEU A 121 5.30 8.61 -7.41
C LEU A 121 5.49 7.66 -6.22
N LEU A 122 4.57 7.69 -5.26
CA LEU A 122 4.66 6.86 -4.05
C LEU A 122 4.50 5.38 -4.37
N ALA A 123 3.58 5.00 -5.26
CA ALA A 123 3.44 3.63 -5.74
C ALA A 123 4.74 3.10 -6.35
N HIS A 124 5.42 3.93 -7.17
CA HIS A 124 6.73 3.58 -7.71
C HIS A 124 7.79 3.40 -6.61
N GLN A 125 7.80 4.26 -5.59
CA GLN A 125 8.78 4.21 -4.50
C GLN A 125 8.61 2.98 -3.60
N VAL A 126 7.37 2.54 -3.36
CA VAL A 126 7.10 1.32 -2.59
C VAL A 126 7.12 0.04 -3.45
N ASN A 127 7.59 0.15 -4.70
CA ASN A 127 7.74 -0.96 -5.64
C ASN A 127 6.42 -1.63 -6.08
N VAL A 128 5.34 -0.89 -6.24
CA VAL A 128 4.19 -1.41 -6.98
C VAL A 128 4.65 -1.73 -8.42
N PRO A 129 4.59 -2.98 -8.87
CA PRO A 129 5.23 -3.35 -10.14
C PRO A 129 4.49 -2.87 -11.37
N THR A 130 3.16 -2.77 -11.30
CA THR A 130 2.30 -2.41 -12.44
C THR A 130 1.15 -1.52 -12.01
N VAL A 131 0.78 -0.58 -12.90
CA VAL A 131 -0.37 0.30 -12.73
C VAL A 131 -1.22 0.23 -13.99
N LEU A 132 -2.52 -0.02 -13.85
CA LEU A 132 -3.51 0.14 -14.90
C LEU A 132 -4.49 1.25 -14.51
N VAL A 133 -5.27 1.73 -15.45
CA VAL A 133 -6.08 2.94 -15.28
C VAL A 133 -7.56 2.65 -15.41
N PHE A 134 -8.35 3.18 -14.49
CA PHE A 134 -9.79 3.32 -14.65
C PHE A 134 -10.13 4.80 -14.77
N MET A 135 -10.47 5.24 -15.98
CA MET A 135 -10.98 6.58 -16.24
C MET A 135 -12.45 6.60 -15.86
N ASN A 136 -12.72 7.17 -14.69
CA ASN A 136 -14.05 7.19 -14.07
C ASN A 136 -14.85 8.43 -14.50
N LYS A 137 -16.15 8.45 -14.22
CA LYS A 137 -17.08 9.54 -14.50
C LYS A 137 -17.20 9.90 -15.98
N VAL A 138 -16.98 8.95 -16.88
CA VAL A 138 -17.09 9.15 -18.32
C VAL A 138 -18.52 9.52 -18.74
N ASP A 139 -19.50 9.17 -17.94
CA ASP A 139 -20.90 9.54 -18.09
C ASP A 139 -21.17 11.05 -17.96
N LEU A 140 -20.25 11.81 -17.40
CA LEU A 140 -20.34 13.26 -17.26
C LEU A 140 -19.68 14.03 -18.42
N VAL A 141 -19.02 13.34 -19.34
CA VAL A 141 -18.25 13.97 -20.44
C VAL A 141 -18.80 13.49 -21.78
N ASP A 142 -19.38 14.41 -22.53
CA ASP A 142 -19.91 14.15 -23.88
C ASP A 142 -18.84 14.27 -24.98
N ASP A 143 -17.74 14.98 -24.69
CA ASP A 143 -16.66 15.24 -25.64
C ASP A 143 -15.63 14.09 -25.63
N LEU A 144 -15.61 13.32 -26.73
CA LEU A 144 -14.68 12.22 -26.90
C LEU A 144 -13.21 12.68 -27.05
N GLU A 145 -12.96 13.86 -27.61
CA GLU A 145 -11.62 14.42 -27.76
C GLU A 145 -11.01 14.74 -26.39
N LEU A 146 -11.85 15.21 -25.46
CA LEU A 146 -11.44 15.46 -24.08
C LEU A 146 -11.04 14.14 -23.38
N LEU A 147 -11.79 13.05 -23.60
CA LEU A 147 -11.43 11.74 -23.05
C LEU A 147 -10.09 11.24 -23.58
N ASP A 148 -9.81 11.44 -24.86
CA ASP A 148 -8.54 11.06 -25.48
C ASP A 148 -7.37 11.90 -24.93
N LEU A 149 -7.61 13.20 -24.69
CA LEU A 149 -6.62 14.09 -24.11
C LEU A 149 -6.26 13.67 -22.68
N VAL A 150 -7.26 13.40 -21.84
CA VAL A 150 -7.06 12.93 -20.46
C VAL A 150 -6.31 11.59 -20.45
N GLU A 151 -6.65 10.65 -21.36
CA GLU A 151 -5.92 9.38 -21.48
C GLU A 151 -4.45 9.60 -21.83
N MET A 152 -4.17 10.48 -22.78
CA MET A 152 -2.79 10.81 -23.18
C MET A 152 -2.02 11.41 -22.02
N GLU A 153 -2.60 12.35 -21.29
CA GLU A 153 -1.94 12.96 -20.11
C GLU A 153 -1.64 11.93 -19.01
N VAL A 154 -2.56 10.99 -18.77
CA VAL A 154 -2.35 9.92 -17.79
C VAL A 154 -1.22 8.98 -18.22
N ARG A 155 -1.14 8.60 -19.52
CA ARG A 155 -0.07 7.77 -20.07
C ARG A 155 1.29 8.45 -19.96
N ASP A 156 1.37 9.73 -20.31
CA ASP A 156 2.59 10.54 -20.16
C ASP A 156 3.04 10.61 -18.71
N LEU A 157 2.09 10.77 -17.78
CA LEU A 157 2.37 10.80 -16.35
C LEU A 157 2.91 9.46 -15.83
N LEU A 158 2.33 8.33 -16.25
CA LEU A 158 2.83 6.99 -15.91
C LEU A 158 4.26 6.79 -16.43
N ASN A 159 4.54 7.17 -17.68
CA ASN A 159 5.87 7.09 -18.29
C ASN A 159 6.88 7.97 -17.54
N PHE A 160 6.47 9.18 -17.14
CA PHE A 160 7.30 10.10 -16.36
C PHE A 160 7.78 9.45 -15.04
N TYR A 161 6.88 8.74 -14.34
CA TYR A 161 7.19 8.04 -13.10
C TYR A 161 7.68 6.59 -13.31
N LYS A 162 8.09 6.23 -14.53
CA LYS A 162 8.74 4.95 -14.87
C LYS A 162 7.83 3.72 -14.81
N PHE A 163 6.53 3.91 -14.93
CA PHE A 163 5.61 2.84 -15.27
C PHE A 163 5.48 2.72 -16.80
N ASP A 164 4.97 1.59 -17.28
CA ASP A 164 4.72 1.37 -18.71
C ASP A 164 3.39 2.03 -19.14
N GLY A 165 3.41 3.36 -19.29
CA GLY A 165 2.21 4.12 -19.65
C GLY A 165 1.68 3.82 -21.07
N ASP A 166 2.57 3.44 -21.99
CA ASP A 166 2.18 3.16 -23.39
C ASP A 166 1.33 1.90 -23.48
N ASN A 167 1.64 0.86 -22.72
CA ASN A 167 0.95 -0.43 -22.74
C ASN A 167 -0.05 -0.62 -21.58
N ALA A 168 -0.11 0.32 -20.61
CA ALA A 168 -1.05 0.24 -19.50
C ALA A 168 -2.50 0.21 -20.02
N PRO A 169 -3.33 -0.77 -19.62
CA PRO A 169 -4.75 -0.76 -19.93
C PRO A 169 -5.42 0.50 -19.35
N VAL A 170 -6.22 1.17 -20.17
CA VAL A 170 -7.06 2.30 -19.74
C VAL A 170 -8.51 1.94 -20.03
N ILE A 171 -9.29 1.73 -18.99
CA ILE A 171 -10.70 1.39 -19.07
C ILE A 171 -11.52 2.64 -18.78
N ARG A 172 -12.37 3.05 -19.73
CA ARG A 172 -13.25 4.21 -19.62
C ARG A 172 -14.62 3.75 -19.11
N GLY A 173 -15.08 4.26 -17.95
CA GLY A 173 -16.30 3.80 -17.31
C GLY A 173 -16.92 4.79 -16.33
N SER A 174 -18.03 4.36 -15.73
CA SER A 174 -18.71 5.04 -14.62
C SER A 174 -18.93 4.06 -13.48
N ALA A 175 -18.19 4.23 -12.40
CA ALA A 175 -18.35 3.40 -11.21
C ALA A 175 -19.74 3.58 -10.58
N LEU A 176 -20.25 4.82 -10.56
CA LEU A 176 -21.58 5.12 -10.02
C LEU A 176 -22.68 4.51 -10.90
N GLY A 177 -22.57 4.61 -12.22
CA GLY A 177 -23.54 3.98 -13.16
C GLY A 177 -23.54 2.45 -13.01
N ALA A 178 -22.37 1.82 -12.81
CA ALA A 178 -22.29 0.39 -12.52
C ALA A 178 -22.97 0.03 -11.19
N MET A 179 -22.80 0.84 -10.13
CA MET A 179 -23.50 0.65 -8.86
C MET A 179 -25.03 0.79 -9.01
N HIS A 180 -25.51 1.63 -9.91
CA HIS A 180 -26.94 1.75 -10.22
C HIS A 180 -27.47 0.61 -11.10
N GLY A 181 -26.62 -0.32 -11.51
CA GLY A 181 -27.01 -1.51 -12.29
C GLY A 181 -27.16 -1.24 -13.79
N GLU A 182 -26.55 -0.19 -14.30
CA GLU A 182 -26.52 0.11 -15.74
C GLU A 182 -25.60 -0.88 -16.45
N ALA A 183 -26.18 -1.76 -17.30
CA ALA A 183 -25.48 -2.86 -17.96
C ALA A 183 -24.20 -2.42 -18.69
N LYS A 184 -24.25 -1.28 -19.38
CA LYS A 184 -23.09 -0.69 -20.08
C LYS A 184 -21.89 -0.49 -19.16
N TRP A 185 -22.13 -0.01 -17.93
CA TRP A 185 -21.05 0.31 -16.99
C TRP A 185 -20.63 -0.92 -16.18
N GLU A 186 -21.53 -1.86 -15.94
CA GLU A 186 -21.18 -3.17 -15.38
C GLU A 186 -20.24 -3.96 -16.33
N GLU A 187 -20.44 -3.88 -17.63
CA GLU A 187 -19.54 -4.45 -18.63
C GLU A 187 -18.14 -3.82 -18.54
N LYS A 188 -18.04 -2.49 -18.31
CA LYS A 188 -16.75 -1.81 -18.13
C LYS A 188 -16.03 -2.21 -16.83
N VAL A 189 -16.76 -2.48 -15.76
CA VAL A 189 -16.17 -3.04 -14.54
C VAL A 189 -15.65 -4.47 -14.80
N MET A 190 -16.36 -5.28 -15.58
CA MET A 190 -15.87 -6.61 -15.97
C MET A 190 -14.64 -6.54 -16.88
N GLU A 191 -14.62 -5.60 -17.84
CA GLU A 191 -13.45 -5.32 -18.68
C GLU A 191 -12.23 -4.92 -17.82
N LEU A 192 -12.45 -4.09 -16.79
CA LEU A 192 -11.41 -3.77 -15.81
C LEU A 192 -10.88 -5.02 -15.12
N MET A 193 -11.76 -5.91 -14.67
CA MET A 193 -11.34 -7.14 -13.96
C MET A 193 -10.60 -8.10 -14.90
N ASP A 194 -10.96 -8.19 -16.16
CA ASP A 194 -10.24 -8.97 -17.17
C ASP A 194 -8.84 -8.36 -17.45
N ALA A 195 -8.74 -7.04 -17.46
CA ALA A 195 -7.46 -6.34 -17.57
C ALA A 195 -6.58 -6.58 -16.33
N VAL A 196 -7.15 -6.52 -15.12
CA VAL A 196 -6.46 -6.84 -13.86
C VAL A 196 -5.93 -8.28 -13.87
N ASP A 197 -6.76 -9.24 -14.32
CA ASP A 197 -6.38 -10.65 -14.44
C ASP A 197 -5.23 -10.90 -15.42
N SER A 198 -5.14 -10.12 -16.49
CA SER A 198 -4.16 -10.34 -17.55
C SER A 198 -2.90 -9.49 -17.42
N TYR A 199 -3.03 -8.24 -16.97
CA TYR A 199 -1.94 -7.27 -16.95
C TYR A 199 -1.12 -7.31 -15.66
N ILE A 200 -1.76 -7.51 -14.49
CA ILE A 200 -1.01 -7.62 -13.24
C ILE A 200 -0.39 -9.02 -13.14
N PRO A 201 0.96 -9.14 -13.08
CA PRO A 201 1.60 -10.44 -12.97
C PRO A 201 1.30 -11.09 -11.62
N ILE A 202 1.31 -12.43 -11.57
CA ILE A 202 1.32 -13.15 -10.29
C ILE A 202 2.71 -12.94 -9.70
N PRO A 203 2.84 -12.28 -8.54
CA PRO A 203 4.15 -11.97 -7.99
C PRO A 203 4.85 -13.24 -7.48
N PRO A 204 6.18 -13.32 -7.59
CA PRO A 204 6.93 -14.38 -6.94
C PRO A 204 6.76 -14.26 -5.42
N ARG A 205 6.51 -15.39 -4.74
CA ARG A 205 6.35 -15.43 -3.29
C ARG A 205 7.63 -15.97 -2.65
N GLU A 206 8.26 -15.18 -1.79
CA GLU A 206 9.53 -15.53 -1.13
C GLU A 206 9.29 -16.40 0.11
N ASN A 207 8.61 -17.53 -0.06
CA ASN A 207 8.23 -18.44 1.03
C ASN A 207 9.43 -19.12 1.70
N GLU A 208 10.55 -19.27 1.00
CA GLU A 208 11.79 -19.90 1.52
C GLU A 208 12.61 -19.00 2.44
N LYS A 209 12.35 -17.69 2.43
CA LYS A 209 13.00 -16.76 3.34
C LYS A 209 12.43 -16.86 4.76
N PRO A 210 13.17 -16.38 5.78
CA PRO A 210 12.61 -16.26 7.12
C PRO A 210 11.33 -15.42 7.14
N PHE A 211 10.35 -15.83 7.96
CA PHE A 211 9.10 -15.09 8.12
C PHE A 211 9.35 -13.66 8.60
N LEU A 212 8.68 -12.71 7.93
CA LEU A 212 8.65 -11.30 8.30
C LEU A 212 7.31 -10.68 7.89
N MET A 213 6.65 -10.02 8.83
CA MET A 213 5.40 -9.28 8.63
C MET A 213 5.47 -7.92 9.33
N PRO A 214 5.47 -6.80 8.58
CA PRO A 214 5.27 -5.48 9.16
C PRO A 214 3.88 -5.35 9.78
N VAL A 215 3.80 -4.79 10.98
CA VAL A 215 2.54 -4.55 11.69
C VAL A 215 1.88 -3.30 11.14
N GLU A 216 0.65 -3.45 10.64
CA GLU A 216 -0.18 -2.36 10.13
C GLU A 216 -1.15 -1.86 11.20
N ASP A 217 -1.89 -2.78 11.83
CA ASP A 217 -2.82 -2.45 12.90
C ASP A 217 -2.85 -3.53 13.98
N VAL A 218 -3.41 -3.19 15.15
CA VAL A 218 -3.43 -4.06 16.32
C VAL A 218 -4.79 -4.00 16.99
N PHE A 219 -5.42 -5.15 17.12
CA PHE A 219 -6.72 -5.32 17.76
C PHE A 219 -6.62 -6.20 19.01
N SER A 220 -7.53 -5.97 19.94
CA SER A 220 -7.75 -6.88 21.07
C SER A 220 -9.11 -7.54 20.91
N ILE A 221 -9.13 -8.88 20.90
CA ILE A 221 -10.35 -9.67 20.81
C ILE A 221 -10.61 -10.29 22.19
N THR A 222 -11.72 -9.95 22.82
CA THR A 222 -12.11 -10.50 24.13
C THR A 222 -12.12 -12.02 24.08
N GLY A 223 -11.40 -12.66 25.01
CA GLY A 223 -11.29 -14.12 25.12
C GLY A 223 -10.36 -14.80 24.10
N ARG A 224 -9.77 -14.05 23.15
CA ARG A 224 -8.86 -14.61 22.13
C ARG A 224 -7.44 -14.01 22.15
N GLY A 225 -7.27 -12.82 22.72
CA GLY A 225 -5.97 -12.15 22.87
C GLY A 225 -5.75 -11.01 21.87
N THR A 226 -4.49 -10.73 21.60
CA THR A 226 -4.06 -9.65 20.71
C THR A 226 -3.94 -10.17 19.28
N VAL A 227 -4.43 -9.40 18.32
CA VAL A 227 -4.31 -9.67 16.89
C VAL A 227 -3.49 -8.54 16.25
N ALA A 228 -2.42 -8.88 15.57
CA ALA A 228 -1.67 -7.98 14.72
C ALA A 228 -1.99 -8.26 13.26
N THR A 229 -2.32 -7.22 12.49
CA THR A 229 -2.58 -7.34 11.06
C THR A 229 -1.42 -6.81 10.25
N GLY A 230 -1.26 -7.34 9.04
CA GLY A 230 -0.28 -6.89 8.07
C GLY A 230 -0.18 -7.84 6.88
N ARG A 231 0.57 -7.42 5.86
CA ARG A 231 0.97 -8.29 4.76
C ARG A 231 2.25 -9.04 5.14
N ILE A 232 2.27 -10.34 4.93
CA ILE A 232 3.51 -11.12 5.06
C ILE A 232 4.46 -10.71 3.92
N GLU A 233 5.60 -10.12 4.28
CA GLU A 233 6.62 -9.66 3.33
C GLU A 233 7.42 -10.85 2.79
N THR A 234 7.86 -11.74 3.68
CA THR A 234 8.62 -12.94 3.32
C THR A 234 8.26 -14.12 4.24
N GLY A 235 8.54 -15.33 3.77
CA GLY A 235 8.45 -16.57 4.55
C GLY A 235 7.04 -17.08 4.77
N VAL A 236 6.94 -18.00 5.70
CA VAL A 236 5.71 -18.69 6.09
C VAL A 236 5.57 -18.68 7.60
N VAL A 237 4.34 -18.55 8.10
CA VAL A 237 4.00 -18.65 9.52
C VAL A 237 2.90 -19.68 9.72
N ASN A 238 3.09 -20.57 10.70
CA ASN A 238 2.11 -21.58 11.11
C ASN A 238 1.57 -21.29 12.50
N THR A 239 0.41 -21.84 12.80
CA THR A 239 -0.08 -21.87 14.17
C THR A 239 0.88 -22.69 15.03
N GLY A 240 1.34 -22.13 16.15
CA GLY A 240 2.33 -22.72 17.05
C GLY A 240 3.73 -22.13 16.91
N ASP A 241 4.03 -21.39 15.82
CA ASP A 241 5.35 -20.81 15.61
C ASP A 241 5.67 -19.74 16.66
N GLU A 242 6.93 -19.76 17.15
CA GLU A 242 7.48 -18.68 17.94
C GLU A 242 7.84 -17.50 17.02
N LEU A 243 7.46 -16.29 17.44
CA LEU A 243 7.73 -15.05 16.74
C LEU A 243 8.45 -14.06 17.65
N GLU A 244 9.25 -13.19 17.06
CA GLU A 244 9.80 -12.01 17.74
C GLU A 244 9.10 -10.74 17.24
N LEU A 245 8.73 -9.87 18.19
CA LEU A 245 8.27 -8.52 17.94
C LEU A 245 9.47 -7.58 18.03
N ILE A 246 9.76 -6.83 16.96
CA ILE A 246 11.00 -6.08 16.76
C ILE A 246 10.70 -4.66 16.28
N GLY A 247 11.45 -3.69 16.80
CA GLY A 247 11.39 -2.28 16.42
C GLY A 247 10.74 -1.39 17.50
N LEU A 248 11.00 -0.09 17.42
CA LEU A 248 10.55 0.98 18.32
C LEU A 248 10.98 0.83 19.80
N ALA A 249 11.66 -0.26 20.14
CA ALA A 249 12.26 -0.50 21.46
C ALA A 249 13.55 -1.32 21.30
N ALA A 250 14.48 -1.15 22.24
CA ALA A 250 15.73 -1.91 22.26
C ALA A 250 15.51 -3.40 22.63
N THR A 251 14.42 -3.70 23.33
CA THR A 251 14.13 -5.07 23.80
C THR A 251 13.21 -5.79 22.83
N LYS A 252 13.65 -6.95 22.35
CA LYS A 252 12.83 -7.89 21.58
C LYS A 252 11.83 -8.58 22.51
N ARG A 253 10.61 -8.76 22.04
CA ARG A 253 9.57 -9.52 22.74
C ARG A 253 9.25 -10.80 21.96
N LYS A 254 9.16 -11.90 22.67
CA LYS A 254 8.72 -13.18 22.11
C LYS A 254 7.21 -13.34 22.22
N SER A 255 6.62 -13.93 21.22
CA SER A 255 5.20 -14.27 21.16
C SER A 255 5.04 -15.63 20.46
N VAL A 256 3.87 -16.22 20.58
CA VAL A 256 3.49 -17.43 19.84
C VAL A 256 2.28 -17.12 18.98
N CYS A 257 2.35 -17.46 17.70
CA CYS A 257 1.21 -17.41 16.79
C CYS A 257 0.21 -18.51 17.18
N THR A 258 -0.97 -18.13 17.63
CA THR A 258 -2.03 -19.10 18.02
C THR A 258 -3.12 -19.25 16.97
N GLY A 259 -3.05 -18.50 15.89
CA GLY A 259 -3.96 -18.61 14.76
C GLY A 259 -3.64 -17.61 13.68
N VAL A 260 -3.95 -17.97 12.44
CA VAL A 260 -3.79 -17.17 11.24
C VAL A 260 -5.17 -16.99 10.61
N GLU A 261 -5.57 -15.76 10.34
CA GLU A 261 -6.86 -15.45 9.73
C GLU A 261 -6.69 -14.47 8.57
N MET A 262 -7.45 -14.65 7.50
CA MET A 262 -7.57 -13.72 6.38
C MET A 262 -9.05 -13.57 6.02
N PHE A 263 -9.57 -12.33 5.95
CA PHE A 263 -10.98 -12.03 5.69
C PHE A 263 -11.97 -12.83 6.58
N ARG A 264 -11.64 -12.94 7.89
CA ARG A 264 -12.41 -13.70 8.90
C ARG A 264 -12.43 -15.23 8.69
N LYS A 265 -11.71 -15.76 7.69
CA LYS A 265 -11.53 -17.19 7.43
C LYS A 265 -10.24 -17.67 8.09
N ILE A 266 -10.22 -18.93 8.54
CA ILE A 266 -9.03 -19.55 9.17
C ILE A 266 -8.09 -20.05 8.08
N LEU A 267 -6.80 -19.78 8.25
CA LEU A 267 -5.74 -20.39 7.43
C LEU A 267 -4.94 -21.40 8.28
N ASP A 268 -4.53 -22.50 7.67
CA ASP A 268 -3.60 -23.45 8.30
C ASP A 268 -2.23 -22.79 8.48
N ARG A 269 -1.82 -21.99 7.50
CA ARG A 269 -0.59 -21.20 7.49
C ARG A 269 -0.77 -19.91 6.70
N GLY A 270 0.00 -18.87 7.05
CA GLY A 270 0.18 -17.66 6.27
C GLY A 270 1.44 -17.76 5.41
N GLU A 271 1.39 -17.25 4.18
CA GLU A 271 2.49 -17.26 3.21
C GLU A 271 2.83 -15.83 2.75
N ALA A 272 4.05 -15.64 2.24
CA ALA A 272 4.46 -14.37 1.67
C ALA A 272 3.40 -13.83 0.68
N GLY A 273 2.98 -12.59 0.87
CA GLY A 273 1.94 -11.92 0.10
C GLY A 273 0.54 -11.98 0.69
N ASP A 274 0.27 -12.82 1.68
CA ASP A 274 -1.04 -12.86 2.35
C ASP A 274 -1.22 -11.63 3.27
N ASN A 275 -2.41 -11.02 3.24
CA ASN A 275 -2.84 -10.01 4.20
C ASN A 275 -3.56 -10.71 5.35
N VAL A 276 -2.89 -10.86 6.48
CA VAL A 276 -3.37 -11.70 7.58
C VAL A 276 -3.50 -10.96 8.90
N GLY A 277 -4.38 -11.47 9.74
CA GLY A 277 -4.39 -11.21 11.17
C GLY A 277 -3.78 -12.39 11.92
N LEU A 278 -2.68 -12.15 12.64
CA LEU A 278 -2.04 -13.14 13.49
C LEU A 278 -2.53 -12.99 14.92
N LEU A 279 -3.11 -14.06 15.46
CA LEU A 279 -3.45 -14.15 16.88
C LEU A 279 -2.18 -14.44 17.67
N LEU A 280 -1.88 -13.59 18.64
CA LEU A 280 -0.65 -13.62 19.41
C LEU A 280 -0.92 -13.93 20.87
N ARG A 281 -0.11 -14.80 21.46
CA ARG A 281 -0.16 -15.15 22.88
C ARG A 281 1.02 -14.55 23.62
N GLY A 282 0.76 -14.02 24.82
CA GLY A 282 1.80 -13.52 25.71
C GLY A 282 2.26 -12.10 25.42
N VAL A 283 1.50 -11.35 24.59
CA VAL A 283 1.75 -9.95 24.26
C VAL A 283 0.46 -9.16 24.34
N ASP A 284 0.47 -8.05 25.08
CA ASP A 284 -0.66 -7.13 25.19
C ASP A 284 -0.71 -6.17 23.98
N LYS A 285 -1.93 -5.71 23.63
CA LYS A 285 -2.13 -4.69 22.58
C LYS A 285 -1.22 -3.45 22.77
N LYS A 286 -0.95 -3.03 24.01
CA LYS A 286 -0.12 -1.86 24.31
C LYS A 286 1.36 -2.05 23.98
N GLU A 287 1.82 -3.30 23.90
CA GLU A 287 3.21 -3.66 23.60
C GLU A 287 3.49 -3.73 22.11
N ILE A 288 2.46 -3.85 21.28
CA ILE A 288 2.56 -3.88 19.82
C ILE A 288 2.10 -2.55 19.25
N LYS A 289 2.87 -2.02 18.31
CA LYS A 289 2.53 -0.78 17.60
C LYS A 289 2.73 -0.94 16.10
N ARG A 290 1.96 -0.20 15.33
CA ARG A 290 2.22 0.01 13.90
C ARG A 290 3.68 0.42 13.70
N GLY A 291 4.32 -0.12 12.67
CA GLY A 291 5.74 0.12 12.37
C GLY A 291 6.71 -0.88 13.00
N MET A 292 6.28 -1.68 13.98
CA MET A 292 7.03 -2.85 14.40
C MET A 292 6.91 -3.97 13.36
N VAL A 293 7.76 -4.99 13.47
CA VAL A 293 7.65 -6.20 12.65
C VAL A 293 7.52 -7.44 13.54
N LEU A 294 6.74 -8.40 13.07
CA LEU A 294 6.75 -9.77 13.56
C LEU A 294 7.66 -10.59 12.64
N ALA A 295 8.63 -11.29 13.21
CA ALA A 295 9.63 -12.02 12.45
C ALA A 295 9.96 -13.36 13.09
N LYS A 296 10.57 -14.26 12.30
CA LYS A 296 11.17 -15.48 12.85
C LYS A 296 12.27 -15.10 13.85
N PRO A 297 12.35 -15.75 15.01
CA PRO A 297 13.35 -15.41 16.02
C PRO A 297 14.77 -15.36 15.47
N GLY A 298 15.47 -14.24 15.72
CA GLY A 298 16.86 -14.03 15.29
C GLY A 298 17.06 -13.71 13.80
N SER A 299 16.01 -13.60 12.99
CA SER A 299 16.13 -13.36 11.53
C SER A 299 16.39 -11.91 11.15
N ILE A 300 16.01 -10.96 11.99
CA ILE A 300 16.25 -9.52 11.78
C ILE A 300 16.61 -8.83 13.11
N THR A 301 17.34 -7.74 13.03
CA THR A 301 17.71 -6.90 14.17
C THR A 301 17.23 -5.47 13.98
N PRO A 302 16.90 -4.77 15.07
CA PRO A 302 16.58 -3.34 14.98
C PRO A 302 17.87 -2.54 14.92
N HIS A 303 17.85 -1.45 14.14
CA HIS A 303 18.99 -0.57 13.91
C HIS A 303 18.60 0.89 14.01
N THR A 304 19.53 1.74 14.45
CA THR A 304 19.32 3.19 14.54
C THR A 304 20.12 3.95 13.52
N LYS A 305 21.24 3.38 13.01
CA LYS A 305 22.16 4.08 12.13
C LYS A 305 22.43 3.32 10.83
N ILE A 306 22.18 3.97 9.71
CA ILE A 306 22.27 3.38 8.38
C ILE A 306 22.97 4.32 7.39
N LYS A 307 23.55 3.76 6.32
CA LYS A 307 23.87 4.50 5.09
C LYS A 307 22.84 4.16 4.02
N ALA A 308 22.51 5.15 3.22
CA ALA A 308 21.57 5.00 2.13
C ALA A 308 21.96 5.86 0.92
N GLU A 309 21.66 5.35 -0.26
CA GLU A 309 21.62 6.16 -1.47
C GLU A 309 20.25 6.83 -1.56
N VAL A 310 20.23 8.13 -1.79
CA VAL A 310 19.02 8.96 -1.82
C VAL A 310 18.99 9.81 -3.07
N TYR A 311 17.85 9.80 -3.74
CA TYR A 311 17.49 10.77 -4.76
C TYR A 311 16.59 11.85 -4.15
N VAL A 312 16.98 13.11 -4.32
CA VAL A 312 16.20 14.27 -3.85
C VAL A 312 15.30 14.76 -4.98
N LEU A 313 13.98 14.68 -4.77
CA LEU A 313 12.99 15.05 -5.77
C LEU A 313 13.06 16.54 -6.13
N LYS A 314 12.99 16.83 -7.43
CA LYS A 314 12.89 18.18 -7.96
C LYS A 314 11.51 18.78 -7.71
N LYS A 315 11.41 20.11 -7.86
CA LYS A 315 10.13 20.82 -7.74
C LYS A 315 9.07 20.31 -8.73
N GLU A 316 9.49 20.03 -9.97
CA GLU A 316 8.63 19.50 -11.04
C GLU A 316 8.09 18.11 -10.74
N GLU A 317 8.81 17.36 -9.90
CA GLU A 317 8.42 16.03 -9.39
C GLU A 317 7.56 16.11 -8.12
N GLY A 318 7.16 17.31 -7.69
CA GLY A 318 6.43 17.54 -6.44
C GLY A 318 7.31 17.68 -5.20
N GLY A 319 8.65 17.64 -5.37
CA GLY A 319 9.64 17.69 -4.31
C GLY A 319 9.99 19.09 -3.82
N ARG A 320 11.25 19.26 -3.42
CA ARG A 320 11.78 20.53 -2.88
C ARG A 320 12.17 21.50 -3.99
N HIS A 321 12.22 22.78 -3.64
CA HIS A 321 12.80 23.84 -4.46
C HIS A 321 14.05 24.47 -3.83
N THR A 322 14.38 24.06 -2.58
CA THR A 322 15.56 24.53 -1.84
C THR A 322 16.45 23.36 -1.45
N PRO A 323 17.79 23.59 -1.36
CA PRO A 323 18.69 22.57 -0.85
C PRO A 323 18.42 22.26 0.62
N PHE A 324 18.97 21.14 1.08
CA PHE A 324 19.08 20.86 2.50
C PHE A 324 20.56 20.73 2.91
N HIS A 325 20.82 21.01 4.17
CA HIS A 325 22.16 21.01 4.76
C HIS A 325 22.34 19.86 5.73
N ASN A 326 23.54 19.68 6.21
CA ASN A 326 23.87 18.73 7.26
C ASN A 326 22.96 18.91 8.49
N LYS A 327 22.62 17.82 9.18
CA LYS A 327 21.68 17.77 10.32
C LYS A 327 20.21 18.05 9.94
N TYR A 328 19.85 17.94 8.67
CA TYR A 328 18.44 17.96 8.27
C TYR A 328 17.67 16.80 8.88
N ARG A 329 16.47 17.07 9.40
CA ARG A 329 15.67 16.12 10.19
C ARG A 329 14.28 15.91 9.60
N PRO A 330 14.15 15.21 8.48
CA PRO A 330 12.86 14.86 7.88
C PRO A 330 12.23 13.63 8.53
N GLN A 331 11.05 13.25 8.03
CA GLN A 331 10.43 11.97 8.32
C GLN A 331 10.81 10.92 7.26
N PHE A 332 11.14 9.73 7.72
CA PHE A 332 11.41 8.55 6.91
C PHE A 332 10.23 7.60 6.98
N TYR A 333 9.70 7.22 5.84
CA TYR A 333 8.62 6.25 5.70
C TYR A 333 9.23 4.92 5.32
N VAL A 334 9.23 3.98 6.25
CA VAL A 334 9.87 2.66 6.14
C VAL A 334 8.83 1.60 6.44
N ARG A 335 8.44 0.77 5.45
CA ARG A 335 7.33 -0.17 5.59
C ARG A 335 6.05 0.54 6.08
N THR A 336 5.55 0.15 7.26
CA THR A 336 4.35 0.74 7.88
C THR A 336 4.67 1.86 8.88
N LEU A 337 5.97 2.21 9.05
CA LEU A 337 6.47 3.18 10.03
C LEU A 337 6.76 4.52 9.37
N ASP A 338 6.44 5.60 10.08
CA ASP A 338 6.99 6.94 9.87
C ASP A 338 7.85 7.31 11.08
N ILE A 339 9.08 7.71 10.83
CA ILE A 339 10.05 7.99 11.89
C ILE A 339 10.93 9.17 11.50
N THR A 340 11.21 10.04 12.48
CA THR A 340 12.20 11.12 12.31
C THR A 340 13.61 10.57 12.37
N GLY A 341 14.47 11.05 11.47
CA GLY A 341 15.91 10.76 11.50
C GLY A 341 16.72 12.00 11.15
N GLU A 342 17.93 12.07 11.63
CA GLU A 342 18.90 13.11 11.31
C GLU A 342 19.82 12.66 10.18
N ILE A 343 19.98 13.51 9.17
CA ILE A 343 20.86 13.26 8.02
C ILE A 343 22.25 13.85 8.27
N THR A 344 23.27 13.03 8.10
CA THR A 344 24.68 13.45 8.02
C THR A 344 25.16 13.31 6.58
N LEU A 345 25.61 14.42 6.00
CA LEU A 345 26.16 14.47 4.65
C LEU A 345 27.61 13.95 4.59
N PRO A 346 28.09 13.46 3.43
CA PRO A 346 29.49 13.08 3.24
C PRO A 346 30.44 14.26 3.50
N GLU A 347 31.67 13.96 3.90
CA GLU A 347 32.73 14.96 4.06
C GLU A 347 32.91 15.76 2.77
N GLY A 348 33.00 17.09 2.91
CA GLY A 348 33.16 18.02 1.78
C GLY A 348 31.84 18.39 1.08
N THR A 349 30.70 17.83 1.49
CA THR A 349 29.39 18.20 0.96
C THR A 349 28.69 19.16 1.92
N GLU A 350 28.53 20.43 1.54
CA GLU A 350 27.89 21.45 2.37
C GLU A 350 26.36 21.39 2.27
N MET A 351 25.83 21.05 1.10
CA MET A 351 24.40 20.98 0.82
C MET A 351 24.09 19.96 -0.29
N VAL A 352 22.84 19.56 -0.35
CA VAL A 352 22.29 18.68 -1.41
C VAL A 352 21.16 19.40 -2.11
N MET A 353 21.21 19.45 -3.44
CA MET A 353 20.23 20.12 -4.27
C MET A 353 19.09 19.19 -4.69
N PRO A 354 17.88 19.73 -4.96
CA PRO A 354 16.85 18.96 -5.67
C PRO A 354 17.38 18.43 -7.01
N GLY A 355 17.19 17.13 -7.22
CA GLY A 355 17.72 16.39 -8.40
C GLY A 355 19.02 15.66 -8.16
N ASP A 356 19.65 15.83 -7.01
CA ASP A 356 20.90 15.13 -6.69
C ASP A 356 20.66 13.69 -6.26
N ASN A 357 21.62 12.82 -6.61
CA ASN A 357 21.79 11.52 -5.98
C ASN A 357 22.96 11.61 -4.99
N VAL A 358 22.72 11.22 -3.76
CA VAL A 358 23.73 11.33 -2.69
C VAL A 358 23.67 10.14 -1.76
N THR A 359 24.87 9.68 -1.33
CA THR A 359 24.96 8.72 -0.22
C THR A 359 25.00 9.46 1.11
N ILE A 360 24.02 9.22 1.97
CA ILE A 360 23.88 9.87 3.27
C ILE A 360 23.96 8.86 4.41
N THR A 361 24.32 9.34 5.59
CA THR A 361 24.13 8.61 6.86
C THR A 361 22.88 9.12 7.53
N ILE A 362 22.06 8.21 8.05
CA ILE A 362 20.79 8.50 8.72
C ILE A 362 20.87 7.95 10.14
N ASP A 363 20.64 8.82 11.12
CA ASP A 363 20.48 8.47 12.53
C ASP A 363 19.00 8.56 12.90
N LEU A 364 18.34 7.41 13.12
CA LEU A 364 16.91 7.31 13.47
C LEU A 364 16.72 7.51 14.98
N ILE A 365 15.62 8.17 15.37
CA ILE A 365 15.33 8.45 16.80
C ILE A 365 14.96 7.22 17.63
N TYR A 366 14.58 6.12 16.97
CA TYR A 366 14.27 4.81 17.57
C TYR A 366 14.86 3.70 16.73
N PRO A 367 15.18 2.53 17.32
CA PRO A 367 15.61 1.36 16.55
C PRO A 367 14.47 0.82 15.69
N VAL A 368 14.76 0.54 14.41
CA VAL A 368 13.82 0.03 13.41
C VAL A 368 14.37 -1.26 12.81
N ALA A 369 13.48 -2.22 12.55
CA ALA A 369 13.83 -3.43 11.82
C ALA A 369 14.16 -3.10 10.36
N ILE A 370 15.45 -3.04 10.05
CA ILE A 370 15.99 -2.63 8.73
C ILE A 370 16.95 -3.70 8.22
N ASN A 371 16.95 -3.89 6.93
CA ASN A 371 17.93 -4.70 6.20
C ASN A 371 18.48 -3.92 4.99
N VAL A 372 19.64 -4.30 4.53
CA VAL A 372 20.23 -3.74 3.31
C VAL A 372 19.29 -4.03 2.13
N GLY A 373 19.13 -3.06 1.25
CA GLY A 373 18.20 -3.12 0.11
C GLY A 373 16.80 -2.57 0.40
N LEU A 374 16.47 -2.30 1.68
CA LEU A 374 15.15 -1.75 2.04
C LEU A 374 15.01 -0.33 1.48
N ARG A 375 13.91 -0.08 0.79
CA ARG A 375 13.58 1.26 0.26
C ARG A 375 12.75 2.04 1.26
N PHE A 376 12.85 3.36 1.16
CA PHE A 376 12.10 4.30 1.99
C PHE A 376 11.83 5.60 1.25
N ALA A 377 10.79 6.32 1.70
CA ALA A 377 10.52 7.68 1.26
C ALA A 377 10.94 8.69 2.34
N ILE A 378 11.35 9.88 1.89
CA ILE A 378 11.67 11.02 2.76
C ILE A 378 10.58 12.07 2.59
N ARG A 379 10.00 12.53 3.71
CA ARG A 379 8.89 13.49 3.70
C ARG A 379 9.17 14.68 4.61
N GLU A 380 8.68 15.84 4.17
CA GLU A 380 8.73 17.10 4.92
C GLU A 380 7.46 17.90 4.63
N GLY A 381 6.82 18.44 5.67
CA GLY A 381 5.68 19.35 5.53
C GLY A 381 4.53 18.77 4.69
N GLY A 382 4.27 17.47 4.81
CA GLY A 382 3.22 16.78 4.06
C GLY A 382 3.57 16.41 2.61
N ARG A 383 4.82 16.65 2.15
CA ARG A 383 5.29 16.35 0.78
C ARG A 383 6.39 15.30 0.80
N THR A 384 6.42 14.47 -0.24
CA THR A 384 7.56 13.59 -0.49
C THR A 384 8.70 14.42 -1.12
N VAL A 385 9.84 14.43 -0.48
CA VAL A 385 11.01 15.25 -0.88
C VAL A 385 12.19 14.42 -1.36
N GLY A 386 12.13 13.11 -1.19
CA GLY A 386 13.16 12.21 -1.65
C GLY A 386 12.77 10.75 -1.47
N ALA A 387 13.55 9.89 -2.07
CA ALA A 387 13.47 8.44 -1.92
C ALA A 387 14.87 7.86 -1.82
N GLY A 388 15.00 6.76 -1.09
CA GLY A 388 16.30 6.12 -0.92
C GLY A 388 16.22 4.63 -0.70
N GLN A 389 17.39 4.02 -0.75
CA GLN A 389 17.60 2.61 -0.46
C GLN A 389 18.76 2.43 0.52
N VAL A 390 18.56 1.59 1.51
CA VAL A 390 19.60 1.25 2.50
C VAL A 390 20.72 0.46 1.82
N THR A 391 21.93 0.99 1.91
CA THR A 391 23.12 0.35 1.34
C THR A 391 24.01 -0.32 2.38
N GLN A 392 23.98 0.19 3.61
CA GLN A 392 24.77 -0.34 4.72
C GLN A 392 24.09 -0.08 6.07
N ILE A 393 24.20 -1.03 6.97
CA ILE A 393 23.82 -0.89 8.39
C ILE A 393 25.11 -0.55 9.16
N LEU A 394 25.04 0.47 10.02
CA LEU A 394 26.17 0.96 10.82
C LEU A 394 26.02 0.62 12.31
N GLU A 395 24.78 0.69 12.87
CA GLU A 395 24.48 0.40 14.27
C GLU A 395 23.04 -0.10 14.44
#